data_3921267e15b29e29164a27f9d7ad4b83
#
_entry.id   3921267e15b29e29164a27f9d7ad4b83
#
_cell.length_a   1.000
_cell.length_b   1.000
_cell.length_c   1.000
_cell.angle_alpha   90.00
_cell.angle_beta   90.00
_cell.angle_gamma   90.00
#
_symmetry.space_group_name_H-M   'P 1'
#
loop_
_entity.id
_entity.type
_entity.pdbx_description
1 polymer ?
#
loop_
_entity_poly.entity_id
_entity_poly.type
_entity_poly.pdbx_seq_one_letter_code
_entity_poly.pdbx_strand_id
1 'polypeptide(L)'
;MRVADLPGEKRRSTGDTLDDRTWICPILDARRSQVYGGGYVLQNGYPIEAFKGGAYTVEDFLEKTDECDRILLLGDGTDAYGEKIAEARREKGKFTEFAPEAIRYQDAVTVGRLGAKLLQEGKGLSYQELLPDYMRQAEAERKLAEKQAAEAAKQAASKK
;
A
#
# COMPACT_ATOMS: atom_id res chain seq x y z
N MET A 1 -32.46 2.39 7.54
CA MET A 1 -32.13 1.21 8.38
C MET A 1 -30.87 1.59 9.16
N ARG A 2 -30.96 1.83 10.47
CA ARG A 2 -29.80 2.18 11.31
C ARG A 2 -28.95 0.93 11.48
N VAL A 3 -27.67 1.01 11.14
CA VAL A 3 -26.72 -0.03 11.48
C VAL A 3 -26.62 -0.06 13.00
N ALA A 4 -27.13 -1.15 13.60
CA ALA A 4 -27.11 -1.33 15.05
C ALA A 4 -25.65 -1.40 15.53
N ASP A 5 -25.35 -0.66 16.59
CA ASP A 5 -24.11 -0.78 17.34
C ASP A 5 -23.94 -2.22 17.80
N LEU A 6 -22.92 -2.91 17.34
CA LEU A 6 -22.55 -4.22 17.84
C LEU A 6 -22.04 -4.07 19.27
N PRO A 7 -22.61 -4.79 20.26
CA PRO A 7 -22.16 -4.71 21.63
C PRO A 7 -20.81 -5.42 21.79
N GLY A 8 -19.78 -4.71 22.25
CA GLY A 8 -18.57 -5.35 22.74
C GLY A 8 -17.23 -4.68 22.49
N GLU A 9 -17.14 -3.63 21.69
CA GLU A 9 -15.87 -2.89 21.58
C GLU A 9 -15.77 -1.86 22.71
N LYS A 10 -15.15 -2.27 23.83
CA LYS A 10 -14.53 -1.31 24.74
C LYS A 10 -13.48 -0.54 23.94
N ARG A 11 -13.76 0.72 23.60
CA ARG A 11 -12.73 1.68 23.19
C ARG A 11 -11.63 1.61 24.23
N ARG A 12 -10.52 0.98 23.91
CA ARG A 12 -9.29 1.15 24.66
C ARG A 12 -8.87 2.58 24.41
N SER A 13 -9.08 3.42 25.38
CA SER A 13 -8.42 4.73 25.50
C SER A 13 -6.95 4.45 25.83
N THR A 14 -6.19 4.11 24.83
CA THR A 14 -4.74 4.26 24.87
C THR A 14 -4.48 5.60 24.18
N GLY A 15 -3.97 6.55 24.94
CA GLY A 15 -3.68 7.91 24.50
C GLY A 15 -2.52 8.05 23.54
N ASP A 16 -2.44 7.21 22.54
CA ASP A 16 -1.59 7.36 21.36
C ASP A 16 -2.52 7.55 20.15
N THR A 17 -3.02 8.76 19.99
CA THR A 17 -3.46 9.22 18.68
C THR A 17 -2.23 9.23 17.78
N LEU A 18 -2.26 8.47 16.67
CA LEU A 18 -1.26 8.62 15.61
C LEU A 18 -1.11 10.12 15.34
N ASP A 19 0.12 10.64 15.44
CA ASP A 19 0.42 12.02 15.07
C ASP A 19 -0.06 12.23 13.63
N ASP A 20 -0.79 13.30 13.36
CA ASP A 20 -1.30 13.69 12.03
C ASP A 20 -0.21 13.72 10.95
N ARG A 21 1.06 13.68 11.36
CA ARG A 21 2.26 13.61 10.52
C ARG A 21 2.77 12.19 10.27
N THR A 22 2.15 11.17 10.88
CA THR A 22 2.54 9.77 10.65
C THR A 22 1.83 9.24 9.42
N TRP A 23 2.58 8.75 8.43
CA TRP A 23 1.98 8.06 7.30
C TRP A 23 1.72 6.60 7.63
N ILE A 24 0.52 6.14 7.29
CA ILE A 24 0.13 4.74 7.36
C ILE A 24 0.49 4.12 6.01
N CYS A 25 1.39 3.15 6.05
CA CYS A 25 1.96 2.54 4.86
C CYS A 25 1.65 1.04 4.80
N PRO A 26 0.51 0.64 4.23
CA PRO A 26 0.25 -0.77 3.95
C PRO A 26 1.21 -1.26 2.87
N ILE A 27 1.80 -2.44 3.08
CA ILE A 27 2.64 -3.13 2.11
C ILE A 27 2.28 -4.61 2.04
N LEU A 28 2.09 -5.12 0.82
CA LEU A 28 1.89 -6.54 0.54
C LEU A 28 3.08 -7.07 -0.25
N ASP A 29 3.52 -8.30 0.06
CA ASP A 29 4.63 -8.92 -0.67
C ASP A 29 4.26 -9.21 -2.13
N ALA A 30 4.83 -8.45 -3.07
CA ALA A 30 4.66 -8.65 -4.50
C ALA A 30 5.74 -9.58 -5.11
N ARG A 31 6.56 -10.23 -4.26
CA ARG A 31 7.72 -11.05 -4.62
C ARG A 31 8.83 -10.25 -5.32
N ARG A 32 10.03 -10.87 -5.44
CA ARG A 32 11.17 -10.31 -6.21
C ARG A 32 11.60 -8.91 -5.76
N SER A 33 11.67 -8.67 -4.46
CA SER A 33 12.02 -7.38 -3.85
C SER A 33 11.05 -6.24 -4.25
N GLN A 34 9.79 -6.58 -4.47
CA GLN A 34 8.72 -5.64 -4.76
C GLN A 34 7.61 -5.75 -3.72
N VAL A 35 6.92 -4.64 -3.52
CA VAL A 35 5.73 -4.54 -2.67
C VAL A 35 4.59 -3.90 -3.44
N TYR A 36 3.36 -4.34 -3.18
CA TYR A 36 2.20 -3.49 -3.44
C TYR A 36 2.03 -2.62 -2.21
N GLY A 37 2.18 -1.33 -2.35
CA GLY A 37 2.15 -0.41 -1.22
C GLY A 37 1.62 0.96 -1.58
N GLY A 38 1.34 1.75 -0.56
CA GLY A 38 0.92 3.14 -0.67
C GLY A 38 1.16 3.87 0.64
N GLY A 39 1.01 5.18 0.65
CA GLY A 39 1.08 6.01 1.84
C GLY A 39 -0.22 6.77 2.06
N TYR A 40 -0.69 6.79 3.29
CA TYR A 40 -1.95 7.43 3.68
C TYR A 40 -1.77 8.22 4.97
N VAL A 41 -2.48 9.33 5.08
CA VAL A 41 -2.71 10.06 6.34
C VAL A 41 -4.17 9.92 6.75
N LEU A 42 -4.44 9.90 8.05
CA LEU A 42 -5.82 9.89 8.52
C LEU A 42 -6.34 11.32 8.69
N GLN A 43 -7.41 11.65 7.98
CA GLN A 43 -8.17 12.88 8.20
C GLN A 43 -9.59 12.51 8.63
N ASN A 44 -9.98 12.96 9.82
CA ASN A 44 -11.29 12.65 10.41
C ASN A 44 -11.59 11.13 10.45
N GLY A 45 -10.55 10.30 10.70
CA GLY A 45 -10.65 8.85 10.74
C GLY A 45 -10.69 8.16 9.37
N TYR A 46 -10.40 8.89 8.27
CA TYR A 46 -10.38 8.36 6.91
C TYR A 46 -8.99 8.45 6.28
N PRO A 47 -8.58 7.41 5.53
CA PRO A 47 -7.33 7.43 4.80
C PRO A 47 -7.42 8.39 3.60
N ILE A 48 -6.51 9.34 3.55
CA ILE A 48 -6.26 10.20 2.40
C ILE A 48 -4.88 9.83 1.84
N GLU A 49 -4.77 9.65 0.52
CA GLU A 49 -3.50 9.30 -0.10
C GLU A 49 -2.45 10.40 0.10
N ALA A 50 -1.31 10.02 0.69
CA ALA A 50 -0.09 10.82 0.70
C ALA A 50 0.73 10.53 -0.56
N PHE A 51 0.82 9.25 -0.95
CA PHE A 51 1.27 8.84 -2.28
C PHE A 51 0.46 7.64 -2.77
N LYS A 52 0.33 7.55 -4.09
CA LYS A 52 -0.56 6.59 -4.77
C LYS A 52 -0.18 5.14 -4.44
N GLY A 53 -1.21 4.30 -4.20
CA GLY A 53 -1.04 2.86 -4.14
C GLY A 53 -0.56 2.29 -5.49
N GLY A 54 0.42 1.36 -5.44
CA GLY A 54 1.01 0.78 -6.65
C GLY A 54 1.99 -0.34 -6.35
N ALA A 55 2.58 -0.88 -7.42
CA ALA A 55 3.68 -1.83 -7.33
C ALA A 55 5.01 -1.04 -7.34
N TYR A 56 5.81 -1.23 -6.30
CA TYR A 56 7.09 -0.55 -6.11
C TYR A 56 8.19 -1.56 -5.86
N THR A 57 9.42 -1.28 -6.28
CA THR A 57 10.58 -1.92 -5.66
C THR A 57 10.69 -1.45 -4.21
N VAL A 58 11.37 -2.19 -3.35
CA VAL A 58 11.59 -1.74 -1.96
C VAL A 58 12.33 -0.40 -1.94
N GLU A 59 13.23 -0.20 -2.89
CA GLU A 59 14.00 1.02 -3.08
C GLU A 59 13.11 2.21 -3.48
N ASP A 60 12.23 2.04 -4.49
CA ASP A 60 11.27 3.08 -4.89
C ASP A 60 10.28 3.42 -3.77
N PHE A 61 9.85 2.40 -3.01
CA PHE A 61 8.98 2.61 -1.85
C PHE A 61 9.68 3.44 -0.77
N LEU A 62 10.96 3.17 -0.51
CA LEU A 62 11.77 3.97 0.41
C LEU A 62 11.87 5.42 -0.04
N GLU A 63 12.11 5.68 -1.33
CA GLU A 63 12.13 7.04 -1.88
C GLU A 63 10.80 7.76 -1.68
N LYS A 64 9.66 7.08 -1.93
CA LYS A 64 8.33 7.65 -1.69
C LYS A 64 8.10 8.03 -0.24
N THR A 65 8.62 7.24 0.70
CA THR A 65 8.46 7.51 2.14
C THR A 65 9.46 8.53 2.69
N ASP A 66 10.41 9.01 1.88
CA ASP A 66 11.42 10.00 2.32
C ASP A 66 10.83 11.39 2.64
N GLU A 67 9.62 11.69 2.17
CA GLU A 67 8.94 12.94 2.51
C GLU A 67 8.36 12.96 3.93
N CYS A 68 8.30 11.79 4.59
CA CYS A 68 7.72 11.65 5.93
C CYS A 68 8.75 11.17 6.95
N ASP A 69 8.79 11.79 8.11
CA ASP A 69 9.72 11.40 9.18
C ASP A 69 9.28 10.14 9.91
N ARG A 70 7.97 9.88 10.00
CA ARG A 70 7.41 8.76 10.74
C ARG A 70 6.40 7.98 9.90
N ILE A 71 6.62 6.67 9.75
CA ILE A 71 5.67 5.77 9.09
C ILE A 71 5.24 4.64 10.01
N LEU A 72 4.00 4.19 9.84
CA LEU A 72 3.46 2.95 10.42
C LEU A 72 3.31 1.92 9.30
N LEU A 73 4.11 0.85 9.34
CA LEU A 73 4.04 -0.25 8.39
C LEU A 73 3.00 -1.28 8.83
N LEU A 74 2.22 -1.79 7.88
CA LEU A 74 1.29 -2.89 8.05
C LEU A 74 1.18 -3.71 6.75
N GLY A 75 0.55 -4.89 6.83
CA GLY A 75 0.44 -5.84 5.73
C GLY A 75 1.52 -6.92 5.80
N ASP A 76 1.36 -8.00 5.03
CA ASP A 76 2.25 -9.16 5.02
C ASP A 76 3.64 -8.87 4.41
N GLY A 77 3.76 -7.80 3.63
CA GLY A 77 5.07 -7.32 3.17
C GLY A 77 5.98 -6.88 4.31
N THR A 78 5.45 -6.59 5.52
CA THR A 78 6.26 -6.29 6.70
C THR A 78 7.10 -7.47 7.15
N ASP A 79 6.62 -8.69 6.97
CA ASP A 79 7.34 -9.90 7.36
C ASP A 79 8.57 -10.13 6.46
N ALA A 80 8.46 -9.78 5.19
CA ALA A 80 9.53 -9.97 4.21
C ALA A 80 10.52 -8.79 4.15
N TYR A 81 10.05 -7.56 4.31
CA TYR A 81 10.82 -6.36 4.00
C TYR A 81 10.84 -5.31 5.12
N GLY A 82 10.05 -5.48 6.18
CA GLY A 82 9.87 -4.48 7.21
C GLY A 82 11.17 -4.06 7.89
N GLU A 83 12.01 -5.03 8.28
CA GLU A 83 13.31 -4.74 8.92
C GLU A 83 14.25 -4.00 7.97
N LYS A 84 14.33 -4.40 6.69
CA LYS A 84 15.15 -3.71 5.67
C LYS A 84 14.70 -2.25 5.51
N ILE A 85 13.38 -2.02 5.46
CA ILE A 85 12.81 -0.68 5.36
C ILE A 85 13.11 0.14 6.60
N ALA A 86 12.91 -0.44 7.79
CA ALA A 86 13.15 0.25 9.06
C ALA A 86 14.63 0.63 9.23
N GLU A 87 15.56 -0.25 8.84
CA GLU A 87 16.98 0.01 8.91
C GLU A 87 17.41 1.14 7.97
N ALA A 88 17.03 1.07 6.69
CA ALA A 88 17.32 2.10 5.69
C ALA A 88 16.76 3.47 6.09
N ARG A 89 15.57 3.51 6.70
CA ARG A 89 14.99 4.75 7.20
C ARG A 89 15.69 5.28 8.45
N ARG A 90 16.10 4.38 9.36
CA ARG A 90 16.86 4.75 10.56
C ARG A 90 18.20 5.38 10.22
N GLU A 91 18.89 4.89 9.18
CA GLU A 91 20.13 5.50 8.68
C GLU A 91 19.95 6.95 8.22
N LYS A 92 18.73 7.28 7.76
CA LYS A 92 18.34 8.66 7.39
C LYS A 92 17.77 9.48 8.57
N GLY A 93 17.81 8.96 9.79
CA GLY A 93 17.25 9.61 10.99
C GLY A 93 15.73 9.60 11.05
N LYS A 94 15.06 8.69 10.33
CA LYS A 94 13.60 8.57 10.24
C LYS A 94 13.08 7.39 11.04
N PHE A 95 11.82 7.48 11.46
CA PHE A 95 11.18 6.49 12.31
C PHE A 95 10.27 5.56 11.51
N THR A 96 10.32 4.28 11.86
CA THR A 96 9.41 3.26 11.31
C THR A 96 8.82 2.48 12.47
N GLU A 97 7.52 2.45 12.55
CA GLU A 97 6.76 1.66 13.51
C GLU A 97 6.05 0.53 12.77
N PHE A 98 5.80 -0.57 13.47
CA PHE A 98 5.04 -1.70 12.94
C PHE A 98 3.68 -1.74 13.61
N ALA A 99 2.63 -1.96 12.83
CA ALA A 99 1.31 -2.16 13.39
C ALA A 99 1.31 -3.38 14.32
N PRO A 100 0.61 -3.33 15.45
CA PRO A 100 0.40 -4.50 16.31
C PRO A 100 -0.16 -5.67 15.51
N GLU A 101 0.21 -6.90 15.85
CA GLU A 101 -0.19 -8.12 15.14
C GLU A 101 -1.71 -8.21 14.90
N ALA A 102 -2.49 -7.79 15.88
CA ALA A 102 -3.96 -7.82 15.81
C ALA A 102 -4.57 -6.97 14.68
N ILE A 103 -3.83 -6.01 14.13
CA ILE A 103 -4.30 -5.09 13.07
C ILE A 103 -3.31 -4.98 11.91
N ARG A 104 -2.25 -5.81 11.90
CA ARG A 104 -1.20 -5.75 10.88
C ARG A 104 -1.67 -6.24 9.53
N TYR A 105 -2.49 -7.27 9.52
CA TYR A 105 -2.93 -7.92 8.29
C TYR A 105 -4.30 -7.42 7.85
N GLN A 106 -4.58 -7.58 6.56
CA GLN A 106 -5.87 -7.21 6.01
C GLN A 106 -7.01 -8.04 6.64
N ASP A 107 -8.11 -7.37 6.89
CA ASP A 107 -9.32 -7.94 7.48
C ASP A 107 -10.56 -7.61 6.63
N ALA A 108 -11.34 -8.62 6.31
CA ALA A 108 -12.53 -8.49 5.48
C ALA A 108 -13.59 -7.56 6.11
N VAL A 109 -13.67 -7.49 7.44
CA VAL A 109 -14.60 -6.58 8.13
C VAL A 109 -14.23 -5.14 7.87
N THR A 110 -12.94 -4.81 7.91
CA THR A 110 -12.43 -3.46 7.63
C THR A 110 -12.70 -3.05 6.17
N VAL A 111 -12.46 -3.97 5.22
CA VAL A 111 -12.81 -3.78 3.80
C VAL A 111 -14.31 -3.53 3.64
N GLY A 112 -15.14 -4.34 4.29
CA GLY A 112 -16.60 -4.18 4.26
C GLY A 112 -17.08 -2.85 4.83
N ARG A 113 -16.48 -2.39 5.94
CA ARG A 113 -16.79 -1.08 6.55
C ARG A 113 -16.46 0.08 5.60
N LEU A 114 -15.29 0.04 4.96
CA LEU A 114 -14.90 1.05 3.97
C LEU A 114 -15.82 1.02 2.76
N GLY A 115 -16.16 -0.16 2.24
CA GLY A 115 -17.08 -0.33 1.12
C GLY A 115 -18.48 0.20 1.44
N ALA A 116 -19.02 -0.09 2.62
CA ALA A 116 -20.30 0.42 3.06
C ALA A 116 -20.34 1.96 3.12
N LYS A 117 -19.26 2.57 3.56
CA LYS A 117 -19.15 4.03 3.56
C LYS A 117 -19.08 4.60 2.14
N LEU A 118 -18.25 4.04 1.27
CA LEU A 118 -18.18 4.48 -0.13
C LEU A 118 -19.54 4.40 -0.83
N LEU A 119 -20.33 3.35 -0.55
CA LEU A 119 -21.70 3.25 -1.04
C LEU A 119 -22.60 4.36 -0.50
N GLN A 120 -22.51 4.70 0.78
CA GLN A 120 -23.27 5.80 1.39
C GLN A 120 -22.91 7.17 0.79
N GLU A 121 -21.67 7.34 0.36
CA GLU A 121 -21.16 8.55 -0.31
C GLU A 121 -21.49 8.58 -1.81
N GLY A 122 -22.22 7.60 -2.33
CA GLY A 122 -22.55 7.53 -3.76
C GLY A 122 -21.40 7.11 -4.66
N LYS A 123 -20.31 6.56 -4.10
CA LYS A 123 -19.12 6.07 -4.81
C LYS A 123 -19.21 4.60 -5.18
N GLY A 124 -20.41 4.02 -5.14
CA GLY A 124 -20.64 2.65 -5.60
C GLY A 124 -20.47 2.53 -7.12
N LEU A 125 -19.86 1.44 -7.55
CA LEU A 125 -19.69 1.09 -8.95
C LEU A 125 -20.68 -0.02 -9.34
N SER A 126 -21.13 -0.03 -10.58
CA SER A 126 -21.84 -1.18 -11.14
C SER A 126 -20.87 -2.35 -11.36
N TYR A 127 -21.40 -3.57 -11.51
CA TYR A 127 -20.57 -4.74 -11.80
C TYR A 127 -19.81 -4.64 -13.14
N GLN A 128 -20.26 -3.80 -14.06
CA GLN A 128 -19.62 -3.55 -15.34
C GLN A 128 -18.44 -2.57 -15.21
N GLU A 129 -18.48 -1.69 -14.23
CA GLU A 129 -17.45 -0.69 -13.94
C GLU A 129 -16.40 -1.21 -12.96
N LEU A 130 -16.75 -2.20 -12.13
CA LEU A 130 -15.86 -2.80 -11.16
C LEU A 130 -14.89 -3.76 -11.86
N LEU A 131 -13.82 -3.21 -12.38
CA LEU A 131 -12.76 -3.98 -13.04
C LEU A 131 -11.56 -4.17 -12.10
N PRO A 132 -10.82 -5.31 -12.22
CA PRO A 132 -9.57 -5.48 -11.50
C PRO A 132 -8.56 -4.40 -11.90
N ASP A 133 -7.92 -3.78 -10.91
CA ASP A 133 -6.77 -2.90 -11.14
C ASP A 133 -5.49 -3.74 -11.12
N TYR A 134 -4.98 -4.06 -12.32
CA TYR A 134 -3.72 -4.80 -12.46
C TYR A 134 -2.53 -3.84 -12.32
N MET A 135 -2.14 -3.55 -11.08
CA MET A 135 -0.99 -2.69 -10.76
C MET A 135 0.33 -3.17 -11.35
N ARG A 136 0.38 -4.42 -11.81
CA ARG A 136 1.56 -5.03 -12.41
C ARG A 136 1.18 -5.73 -13.71
N GLN A 137 1.97 -5.50 -14.76
CA GLN A 137 1.82 -6.24 -16.01
C GLN A 137 2.04 -7.74 -15.79
N ALA A 138 1.28 -8.57 -16.52
CA ALA A 138 1.48 -9.99 -16.50
C ALA A 138 2.92 -10.33 -16.92
N GLU A 139 3.52 -11.36 -16.30
CA GLU A 139 4.92 -11.74 -16.59
C GLU A 139 5.13 -12.07 -18.06
N ALA A 140 4.13 -12.64 -18.73
CA ALA A 140 4.15 -12.94 -20.14
C ALA A 140 4.26 -11.68 -21.01
N GLU A 141 3.50 -10.65 -20.69
CA GLU A 141 3.54 -9.34 -21.39
C GLU A 141 4.89 -8.64 -21.19
N ARG A 142 5.41 -8.66 -19.98
CA ARG A 142 6.73 -8.10 -19.66
C ARG A 142 7.84 -8.79 -20.45
N LYS A 143 7.86 -10.13 -20.44
CA LYS A 143 8.83 -10.94 -21.21
C LYS A 143 8.72 -10.69 -22.72
N LEU A 144 7.50 -10.52 -23.22
CA LEU A 144 7.27 -10.21 -24.63
C LEU A 144 7.83 -8.81 -24.98
N ALA A 145 7.56 -7.81 -24.14
CA ALA A 145 8.08 -6.47 -24.34
C ALA A 145 9.62 -6.42 -24.27
N GLU A 146 10.23 -7.11 -23.31
CA GLU A 146 11.70 -7.25 -23.21
C GLU A 146 12.30 -7.91 -24.46
N LYS A 147 11.68 -8.97 -24.98
CA LYS A 147 12.11 -9.64 -26.21
C LYS A 147 12.01 -8.72 -27.43
N GLN A 148 10.90 -8.02 -27.59
CA GLN A 148 10.69 -7.06 -28.67
C GLN A 148 11.70 -5.90 -28.61
N ALA A 149 11.98 -5.37 -27.44
CA ALA A 149 12.98 -4.33 -27.25
C ALA A 149 14.39 -4.82 -27.60
N ALA A 150 14.76 -6.04 -27.20
CA ALA A 150 16.04 -6.64 -27.54
C ALA A 150 16.20 -6.92 -29.05
N GLU A 151 15.13 -7.34 -29.72
CA GLU A 151 15.13 -7.55 -31.17
C GLU A 151 15.26 -6.21 -31.94
N ALA A 152 14.52 -5.17 -31.48
CA ALA A 152 14.63 -3.84 -32.07
C ALA A 152 16.05 -3.23 -31.93
N ALA A 153 16.67 -3.42 -30.76
CA ALA A 153 18.04 -2.96 -30.52
C ALA A 153 19.06 -3.67 -31.43
N LYS A 154 18.91 -4.99 -31.66
CA LYS A 154 19.75 -5.76 -32.59
C LYS A 154 19.61 -5.28 -34.04
N GLN A 155 18.36 -4.99 -34.47
CA GLN A 155 18.10 -4.48 -35.82
C GLN A 155 18.68 -3.08 -36.04
N ALA A 156 18.64 -2.22 -35.02
CA ALA A 156 19.23 -0.89 -35.09
C ALA A 156 20.77 -0.94 -35.15
N ALA A 157 21.40 -1.90 -34.44
CA ALA A 157 22.85 -2.10 -34.48
C ALA A 157 23.35 -2.69 -35.83
N SER A 158 22.53 -3.49 -36.51
CA SER A 158 22.88 -4.12 -37.79
C SER A 158 22.75 -3.17 -39.01
N LYS A 159 22.15 -2.00 -38.82
CA LYS A 159 21.98 -0.99 -39.88
C LYS A 159 23.04 0.14 -39.89
N LYS A 160 24.02 0.03 -39.00
CA LYS A 160 25.21 0.89 -38.94
C LYS A 160 26.44 0.18 -39.50
#